data_84619dec056f83e784f5991392434d21
#
_entry.id   84619dec056f83e784f5991392434d21
#
_cell.length_a   1.000
_cell.length_b   1.000
_cell.length_c   1.000
_cell.angle_alpha   90.00
_cell.angle_beta   90.00
_cell.angle_gamma   90.00
#
_symmetry.space_group_name_H-M   'P 1'
#
loop_
_entity.id
_entity.type
_entity.pdbx_description
1 polymer ?
#
loop_
_entity_poly.entity_id
_entity_poly.type
_entity_poly.pdbx_seq_one_letter_code
_entity_poly.pdbx_strand_id
1 'polypeptide(L)'
;GTVNVKDTTKEELSKMMVGRNVNFSVDKKPAKPGETVLKVEHMTVPSKAHSNNAVKDISFNVRRGEIVCIAGIDGNGQSEFVQGLTGLEKITGGKILFKGQDITKASIRERSKMGMSHIPEDRHKHGLVLDYSLEQNMVLQRYFEPDFQKGGFIKSKEVRRYADKLIEQYDVRSGQGPITITRSMSGGNQQKAIIAREIDKDPDLLVAVQPTRGLD
;
A
#
# COMPACT_ATOMS: atom_id res chain seq x y z
N GLY A 1 10.44 0.37 33.29
CA GLY A 1 10.28 0.49 34.74
C GLY A 1 9.06 -0.27 35.23
N THR A 2 8.86 -0.31 36.54
CA THR A 2 7.65 -0.89 37.15
C THR A 2 6.81 0.26 37.70
N VAL A 3 5.52 0.26 37.41
CA VAL A 3 4.59 1.27 37.89
C VAL A 3 3.36 0.62 38.50
N ASN A 4 2.71 1.30 39.42
CA ASN A 4 1.50 0.82 40.04
C ASN A 4 0.31 1.10 39.10
N VAL A 5 -0.51 0.08 38.83
CA VAL A 5 -1.67 0.18 37.91
C VAL A 5 -2.65 1.27 38.32
N LYS A 6 -2.81 1.51 39.65
CA LYS A 6 -3.74 2.52 40.17
C LYS A 6 -3.27 3.97 39.90
N ASP A 7 -1.97 4.17 39.70
CA ASP A 7 -1.33 5.48 39.62
C ASP A 7 -0.85 5.78 38.18
N THR A 8 -1.26 4.96 37.21
CA THR A 8 -0.77 5.04 35.81
C THR A 8 -1.91 5.08 34.82
N THR A 9 -1.75 5.90 33.78
CA THR A 9 -2.69 6.01 32.65
C THR A 9 -2.18 5.26 31.43
N LYS A 10 -3.05 5.02 30.42
CA LYS A 10 -2.65 4.42 29.14
C LYS A 10 -1.62 5.30 28.41
N GLU A 11 -1.78 6.60 28.51
CA GLU A 11 -0.90 7.61 27.90
C GLU A 11 0.49 7.55 28.54
N GLU A 12 0.59 7.42 29.87
CA GLU A 12 1.86 7.29 30.58
C GLU A 12 2.56 5.97 30.25
N LEU A 13 1.83 4.86 30.21
CA LEU A 13 2.40 3.57 29.79
C LEU A 13 2.95 3.66 28.37
N SER A 14 2.19 4.24 27.44
CA SER A 14 2.64 4.44 26.06
C SER A 14 3.88 5.31 25.99
N LYS A 15 3.94 6.41 26.76
CA LYS A 15 5.11 7.27 26.86
C LYS A 15 6.33 6.52 27.39
N MET A 16 6.15 5.67 28.37
CA MET A 16 7.23 4.83 28.92
C MET A 16 7.75 3.79 27.93
N MET A 17 6.86 3.25 27.07
CA MET A 17 7.22 2.27 26.04
C MET A 17 7.94 2.90 24.86
N VAL A 18 7.48 4.06 24.39
CA VAL A 18 7.93 4.70 23.13
C VAL A 18 8.92 5.83 23.38
N GLY A 19 9.05 6.32 24.63
CA GLY A 19 9.93 7.42 25.00
C GLY A 19 9.41 8.82 24.62
N ARG A 20 8.19 8.92 24.06
CA ARG A 20 7.54 10.19 23.67
C ARG A 20 6.05 10.14 23.94
N ASN A 21 5.40 11.29 23.99
CA ASN A 21 3.94 11.34 24.07
C ASN A 21 3.33 10.76 22.79
N VAL A 22 2.39 9.82 22.95
CA VAL A 22 1.64 9.22 21.84
C VAL A 22 0.24 9.83 21.86
N ASN A 23 -0.14 10.46 20.76
CA ASN A 23 -1.51 10.93 20.58
C ASN A 23 -2.34 9.82 19.93
N PHE A 24 -3.33 9.28 20.65
CA PHE A 24 -4.24 8.23 20.16
C PHE A 24 -5.39 8.77 19.31
N SER A 25 -5.59 10.09 19.30
CA SER A 25 -6.61 10.72 18.47
C SER A 25 -5.98 11.30 17.20
N VAL A 26 -6.57 10.99 16.06
CA VAL A 26 -6.21 11.61 14.78
C VAL A 26 -7.10 12.84 14.60
N ASP A 27 -6.49 14.04 14.61
CA ASP A 27 -7.20 15.26 14.24
C ASP A 27 -7.46 15.27 12.73
N LYS A 28 -8.68 14.93 12.34
CA LYS A 28 -9.09 14.76 10.96
C LYS A 28 -10.29 15.65 10.66
N LYS A 29 -10.17 16.47 9.61
CA LYS A 29 -11.30 17.24 9.10
C LYS A 29 -12.40 16.31 8.60
N PRO A 30 -13.69 16.69 8.72
CA PRO A 30 -14.79 15.93 8.15
C PRO A 30 -14.57 15.66 6.65
N ALA A 31 -14.82 14.42 6.22
CA ALA A 31 -14.72 14.05 4.82
C ALA A 31 -15.73 14.86 3.99
N LYS A 32 -15.29 15.30 2.80
CA LYS A 32 -16.14 15.94 1.78
C LYS A 32 -16.04 15.09 0.51
N PRO A 33 -16.81 13.99 0.41
CA PRO A 33 -16.74 13.11 -0.74
C PRO A 33 -17.13 13.85 -2.02
N GLY A 34 -16.26 13.70 -3.05
CA GLY A 34 -16.46 14.30 -4.36
C GLY A 34 -17.07 13.31 -5.37
N GLU A 35 -16.59 13.36 -6.61
CA GLU A 35 -16.99 12.47 -7.70
C GLU A 35 -16.56 11.02 -7.46
N THR A 36 -17.21 10.07 -8.14
CA THR A 36 -16.85 8.66 -8.10
C THR A 36 -15.52 8.44 -8.84
N VAL A 37 -14.52 7.94 -8.10
CA VAL A 37 -13.19 7.60 -8.64
C VAL A 37 -13.14 6.13 -9.06
N LEU A 38 -13.70 5.24 -8.25
CA LEU A 38 -13.78 3.82 -8.53
C LEU A 38 -15.25 3.37 -8.55
N LYS A 39 -15.63 2.62 -9.57
CA LYS A 39 -16.91 1.92 -9.63
C LYS A 39 -16.65 0.46 -9.98
N VAL A 40 -17.13 -0.43 -9.16
CA VAL A 40 -17.09 -1.87 -9.36
C VAL A 40 -18.52 -2.36 -9.55
N GLU A 41 -18.76 -3.10 -10.61
CA GLU A 41 -20.07 -3.61 -10.99
C GLU A 41 -20.01 -5.14 -11.16
N HIS A 42 -20.80 -5.87 -10.36
CA HIS A 42 -20.98 -7.32 -10.45
C HIS A 42 -19.67 -8.13 -10.47
N MET A 43 -18.63 -7.66 -9.77
CA MET A 43 -17.31 -8.30 -9.80
C MET A 43 -17.36 -9.71 -9.22
N THR A 44 -16.84 -10.65 -9.98
CA THR A 44 -16.70 -12.06 -9.60
C THR A 44 -15.27 -12.49 -9.81
N VAL A 45 -14.65 -13.09 -8.77
CA VAL A 45 -13.26 -13.56 -8.80
C VAL A 45 -13.22 -15.03 -8.41
N PRO A 46 -12.54 -15.90 -9.18
CA PRO A 46 -12.45 -17.32 -8.86
C PRO A 46 -11.61 -17.55 -7.61
N SER A 47 -11.91 -18.63 -6.89
CA SER A 47 -11.03 -19.11 -5.81
C SER A 47 -9.85 -19.88 -6.41
N LYS A 48 -8.67 -19.72 -5.82
CA LYS A 48 -7.50 -20.54 -6.14
C LYS A 48 -7.47 -21.88 -5.40
N ALA A 49 -8.21 -21.96 -4.30
CA ALA A 49 -8.23 -23.13 -3.43
C ALA A 49 -9.40 -24.08 -3.73
N HIS A 50 -10.48 -23.56 -4.32
CA HIS A 50 -11.72 -24.31 -4.53
C HIS A 50 -12.26 -24.10 -5.95
N SER A 51 -13.13 -24.99 -6.41
CA SER A 51 -13.77 -24.91 -7.74
C SER A 51 -14.85 -23.82 -7.87
N ASN A 52 -15.16 -23.10 -6.81
CA ASN A 52 -16.17 -22.04 -6.79
C ASN A 52 -15.50 -20.64 -6.79
N ASN A 53 -16.32 -19.60 -6.89
CA ASN A 53 -15.86 -18.22 -6.81
C ASN A 53 -15.63 -17.81 -5.34
N ALA A 54 -14.50 -17.17 -5.07
CA ALA A 54 -14.19 -16.56 -3.77
C ALA A 54 -14.94 -15.24 -3.58
N VAL A 55 -15.10 -14.47 -4.68
CA VAL A 55 -15.88 -13.23 -4.73
C VAL A 55 -17.07 -13.45 -5.68
N LYS A 56 -18.27 -13.12 -5.23
CA LYS A 56 -19.51 -13.36 -5.97
C LYS A 56 -20.31 -12.06 -6.06
N ASP A 57 -20.43 -11.52 -7.28
CA ASP A 57 -21.34 -10.42 -7.61
C ASP A 57 -21.24 -9.18 -6.71
N ILE A 58 -20.01 -8.70 -6.48
CA ILE A 58 -19.75 -7.52 -5.64
C ILE A 58 -19.89 -6.24 -6.46
N SER A 59 -20.69 -5.30 -5.97
CA SER A 59 -20.84 -3.97 -6.55
C SER A 59 -20.68 -2.89 -5.47
N PHE A 60 -19.86 -1.86 -5.73
CA PHE A 60 -19.68 -0.71 -4.86
C PHE A 60 -18.99 0.45 -5.59
N ASN A 61 -19.00 1.62 -4.97
CA ASN A 61 -18.33 2.80 -5.47
C ASN A 61 -17.41 3.39 -4.40
N VAL A 62 -16.34 4.06 -4.83
CA VAL A 62 -15.49 4.90 -3.98
C VAL A 62 -15.41 6.28 -4.60
N ARG A 63 -15.64 7.32 -3.78
CA ARG A 63 -15.60 8.71 -4.20
C ARG A 63 -14.27 9.37 -3.79
N ARG A 64 -13.91 10.43 -4.46
CA ARG A 64 -12.74 11.25 -4.10
C ARG A 64 -12.84 11.71 -2.65
N GLY A 65 -11.76 11.55 -1.88
CA GLY A 65 -11.71 11.91 -0.46
C GLY A 65 -12.51 11.00 0.46
N GLU A 66 -13.01 9.85 -0.02
CA GLU A 66 -13.72 8.85 0.75
C GLU A 66 -12.78 7.72 1.17
N ILE A 67 -13.00 7.19 2.37
CA ILE A 67 -12.36 5.97 2.86
C ILE A 67 -13.43 4.90 2.97
N VAL A 68 -13.34 3.88 2.14
CA VAL A 68 -14.20 2.69 2.20
C VAL A 68 -13.43 1.56 2.88
N CYS A 69 -13.97 1.02 3.96
CA CYS A 69 -13.38 -0.09 4.70
C CYS A 69 -14.13 -1.38 4.38
N ILE A 70 -13.39 -2.41 3.97
CA ILE A 70 -13.90 -3.77 3.75
C ILE A 70 -13.42 -4.63 4.91
N ALA A 71 -14.35 -5.07 5.75
CA ALA A 71 -14.09 -5.94 6.89
C ALA A 71 -14.63 -7.35 6.63
N GLY A 72 -13.96 -8.34 7.21
CA GLY A 72 -14.38 -9.74 7.10
C GLY A 72 -13.45 -10.66 7.88
N ILE A 73 -13.86 -11.91 8.03
CA ILE A 73 -13.05 -12.98 8.62
C ILE A 73 -12.06 -13.45 7.55
N ASP A 74 -10.83 -13.74 7.97
CA ASP A 74 -9.78 -14.25 7.09
C ASP A 74 -10.25 -15.50 6.30
N GLY A 75 -9.89 -15.56 5.02
CA GLY A 75 -10.32 -16.63 4.12
C GLY A 75 -11.69 -16.42 3.43
N ASN A 76 -12.38 -15.31 3.68
CA ASN A 76 -13.68 -15.01 3.05
C ASN A 76 -13.59 -14.26 1.71
N GLY A 77 -12.45 -14.34 1.02
CA GLY A 77 -12.31 -13.80 -0.33
C GLY A 77 -11.77 -12.37 -0.40
N GLN A 78 -11.37 -11.75 0.72
CA GLN A 78 -10.81 -10.39 0.72
C GLN A 78 -9.52 -10.29 -0.10
N SER A 79 -8.64 -11.29 0.00
CA SER A 79 -7.40 -11.33 -0.78
C SER A 79 -7.68 -11.45 -2.28
N GLU A 80 -8.59 -12.34 -2.68
CA GLU A 80 -9.00 -12.49 -4.08
C GLU A 80 -9.70 -11.24 -4.60
N PHE A 81 -10.53 -10.61 -3.77
CA PHE A 81 -11.17 -9.33 -4.11
C PHE A 81 -10.11 -8.26 -4.44
N VAL A 82 -9.12 -8.07 -3.57
CA VAL A 82 -8.04 -7.09 -3.78
C VAL A 82 -7.20 -7.47 -5.00
N GLN A 83 -6.87 -8.74 -5.19
CA GLN A 83 -6.12 -9.21 -6.36
C GLN A 83 -6.88 -8.96 -7.67
N GLY A 84 -8.18 -9.18 -7.71
CA GLY A 84 -9.03 -8.84 -8.85
C GLY A 84 -9.08 -7.33 -9.10
N LEU A 85 -9.27 -6.53 -8.04
CA LEU A 85 -9.33 -5.08 -8.12
C LEU A 85 -8.01 -4.47 -8.61
N THR A 86 -6.86 -4.99 -8.17
CA THR A 86 -5.53 -4.47 -8.53
C THR A 86 -4.95 -5.07 -9.82
N GLY A 87 -5.59 -6.09 -10.39
CA GLY A 87 -5.16 -6.77 -11.62
C GLY A 87 -4.10 -7.84 -11.39
N LEU A 88 -3.85 -8.25 -10.15
CA LEU A 88 -3.02 -9.40 -9.80
C LEU A 88 -3.71 -10.73 -10.17
N GLU A 89 -5.05 -10.73 -10.20
CA GLU A 89 -5.88 -11.84 -10.64
C GLU A 89 -6.91 -11.36 -11.67
N LYS A 90 -7.28 -12.24 -12.60
CA LYS A 90 -8.33 -11.94 -13.58
C LYS A 90 -9.71 -12.14 -12.95
N ILE A 91 -10.59 -11.17 -13.13
CA ILE A 91 -12.00 -11.35 -12.78
C ILE A 91 -12.72 -12.18 -13.86
N THR A 92 -13.68 -12.98 -13.46
CA THR A 92 -14.48 -13.84 -14.37
C THR A 92 -15.83 -13.23 -14.71
N GLY A 93 -16.27 -12.22 -13.96
CA GLY A 93 -17.50 -11.49 -14.22
C GLY A 93 -17.42 -10.06 -13.71
N GLY A 94 -18.29 -9.22 -14.27
CA GLY A 94 -18.41 -7.83 -13.87
C GLY A 94 -17.47 -6.87 -14.56
N LYS A 95 -17.39 -5.63 -14.03
CA LYS A 95 -16.68 -4.52 -14.64
C LYS A 95 -16.02 -3.64 -13.55
N ILE A 96 -14.84 -3.11 -13.85
CA ILE A 96 -14.14 -2.17 -13.00
C ILE A 96 -13.90 -0.89 -13.79
N LEU A 97 -14.47 0.21 -13.32
CA LEU A 97 -14.29 1.54 -13.89
C LEU A 97 -13.45 2.39 -12.94
N PHE A 98 -12.37 2.96 -13.42
CA PHE A 98 -11.52 3.88 -12.68
C PHE A 98 -11.46 5.22 -13.40
N LYS A 99 -11.88 6.29 -12.72
CA LYS A 99 -12.00 7.64 -13.30
C LYS A 99 -12.83 7.62 -14.60
N GLY A 100 -13.91 6.83 -14.60
CA GLY A 100 -14.80 6.66 -15.75
C GLY A 100 -14.30 5.75 -16.88
N GLN A 101 -13.04 5.28 -16.83
CA GLN A 101 -12.45 4.39 -17.82
C GLN A 101 -12.56 2.93 -17.39
N ASP A 102 -12.89 2.04 -18.33
CA ASP A 102 -12.92 0.60 -18.10
C ASP A 102 -11.51 0.03 -17.98
N ILE A 103 -11.16 -0.41 -16.78
CA ILE A 103 -9.86 -1.03 -16.48
C ILE A 103 -9.96 -2.53 -16.22
N THR A 104 -11.09 -3.14 -16.54
CA THR A 104 -11.34 -4.56 -16.25
C THR A 104 -10.22 -5.47 -16.75
N LYS A 105 -9.70 -5.19 -17.96
CA LYS A 105 -8.61 -5.94 -18.59
C LYS A 105 -7.25 -5.24 -18.55
N ALA A 106 -7.18 -4.06 -17.93
CA ALA A 106 -5.94 -3.30 -17.84
C ALA A 106 -4.90 -4.04 -16.99
N SER A 107 -3.66 -4.00 -17.41
CA SER A 107 -2.52 -4.54 -16.68
C SER A 107 -2.25 -3.75 -15.39
N ILE A 108 -1.49 -4.34 -14.46
CA ILE A 108 -1.05 -3.67 -13.22
C ILE A 108 -0.33 -2.36 -13.54
N ARG A 109 0.53 -2.34 -14.55
CA ARG A 109 1.26 -1.13 -14.98
C ARG A 109 0.32 -0.04 -15.50
N GLU A 110 -0.68 -0.38 -16.28
CA GLU A 110 -1.68 0.57 -16.77
C GLU A 110 -2.48 1.16 -15.60
N ARG A 111 -2.96 0.33 -14.67
CA ARG A 111 -3.65 0.78 -13.46
C ARG A 111 -2.76 1.73 -12.65
N SER A 112 -1.49 1.39 -12.44
CA SER A 112 -0.52 2.23 -11.72
C SER A 112 -0.31 3.59 -12.43
N LYS A 113 -0.14 3.60 -13.77
CA LYS A 113 0.00 4.84 -14.55
C LYS A 113 -1.25 5.73 -14.51
N MET A 114 -2.42 5.15 -14.31
CA MET A 114 -3.67 5.90 -14.15
C MET A 114 -3.84 6.50 -12.75
N GLY A 115 -2.94 6.21 -11.81
CA GLY A 115 -2.97 6.74 -10.43
C GLY A 115 -3.50 5.77 -9.39
N MET A 116 -3.51 4.46 -9.64
CA MET A 116 -3.82 3.45 -8.64
C MET A 116 -2.54 3.00 -7.92
N SER A 117 -2.53 3.03 -6.59
CA SER A 117 -1.48 2.47 -5.75
C SER A 117 -2.00 1.31 -4.91
N HIS A 118 -1.11 0.40 -4.54
CA HIS A 118 -1.46 -0.79 -3.79
C HIS A 118 -0.43 -1.11 -2.70
N ILE A 119 -0.88 -1.11 -1.44
CA ILE A 119 -0.13 -1.67 -0.31
C ILE A 119 -0.61 -3.11 -0.12
N PRO A 120 0.18 -4.13 -0.50
CA PRO A 120 -0.26 -5.52 -0.49
C PRO A 120 -0.27 -6.13 0.91
N GLU A 121 -1.07 -7.17 1.10
CA GLU A 121 -1.12 -7.97 2.31
C GLU A 121 0.22 -8.67 2.60
N ASP A 122 0.77 -9.33 1.58
CA ASP A 122 2.09 -9.99 1.65
C ASP A 122 3.15 -9.11 0.99
N ARG A 123 3.94 -8.44 1.85
CA ARG A 123 5.02 -7.56 1.43
C ARG A 123 6.16 -8.26 0.72
N HIS A 124 6.41 -9.54 1.02
CA HIS A 124 7.50 -10.31 0.42
C HIS A 124 7.12 -10.87 -0.95
N LYS A 125 5.85 -11.24 -1.13
CA LYS A 125 5.36 -11.81 -2.38
C LYS A 125 5.02 -10.75 -3.43
N HIS A 126 4.45 -9.62 -2.99
CA HIS A 126 3.87 -8.62 -3.88
C HIS A 126 4.38 -7.20 -3.64
N GLY A 127 5.07 -6.95 -2.53
CA GLY A 127 5.49 -5.61 -2.14
C GLY A 127 6.93 -5.27 -2.51
N LEU A 128 7.86 -6.17 -2.28
CA LEU A 128 9.31 -5.91 -2.36
C LEU A 128 10.04 -7.02 -3.09
N VAL A 129 11.14 -6.65 -3.75
CA VAL A 129 12.18 -7.60 -4.20
C VAL A 129 13.26 -7.62 -3.12
N LEU A 130 13.27 -8.67 -2.30
CA LEU A 130 14.08 -8.71 -1.07
C LEU A 130 15.59 -8.61 -1.32
N ASP A 131 16.08 -9.12 -2.45
CA ASP A 131 17.50 -9.10 -2.79
C ASP A 131 17.95 -7.80 -3.49
N TYR A 132 17.02 -6.89 -3.74
CA TYR A 132 17.31 -5.55 -4.24
C TYR A 132 17.61 -4.59 -3.08
N SER A 133 18.38 -3.55 -3.38
CA SER A 133 18.59 -2.45 -2.46
C SER A 133 17.28 -1.70 -2.18
N LEU A 134 17.25 -0.94 -1.09
CA LEU A 134 16.12 -0.09 -0.74
C LEU A 134 15.81 0.92 -1.85
N GLU A 135 16.83 1.59 -2.42
CA GLU A 135 16.66 2.53 -3.52
C GLU A 135 16.05 1.90 -4.78
N GLN A 136 16.45 0.67 -5.11
CA GLN A 136 15.86 -0.07 -6.23
C GLN A 136 14.40 -0.41 -5.98
N ASN A 137 14.05 -0.79 -4.76
CA ASN A 137 12.66 -1.03 -4.36
C ASN A 137 11.81 0.24 -4.36
N MET A 138 12.37 1.41 -4.01
CA MET A 138 11.66 2.69 -4.03
C MET A 138 11.21 3.09 -5.45
N VAL A 139 11.99 2.77 -6.48
CA VAL A 139 11.66 3.11 -7.87
C VAL A 139 11.12 1.92 -8.68
N LEU A 140 10.89 0.76 -8.06
CA LEU A 140 10.54 -0.49 -8.73
C LEU A 140 9.38 -0.38 -9.72
N GLN A 141 8.39 0.46 -9.42
CA GLN A 141 7.22 0.67 -10.27
C GLN A 141 7.36 1.89 -11.19
N ARG A 142 8.44 2.68 -11.06
CA ARG A 142 8.66 3.97 -11.73
C ARG A 142 9.97 4.04 -12.50
N TYR A 143 10.77 3.00 -12.48
CA TYR A 143 12.12 2.99 -13.11
C TYR A 143 12.11 3.43 -14.58
N PHE A 144 10.99 3.27 -15.28
CA PHE A 144 10.82 3.65 -16.69
C PHE A 144 10.51 5.14 -16.89
N GLU A 145 10.22 5.89 -15.83
CA GLU A 145 9.92 7.31 -15.93
C GLU A 145 11.18 8.12 -16.31
N PRO A 146 11.01 9.24 -17.05
CA PRO A 146 12.14 10.07 -17.47
C PRO A 146 13.03 10.57 -16.34
N ASP A 147 12.47 10.69 -15.12
CA ASP A 147 13.21 11.10 -13.93
C ASP A 147 14.26 10.06 -13.53
N PHE A 148 13.96 8.78 -13.70
CA PHE A 148 14.81 7.68 -13.25
C PHE A 148 15.58 6.98 -14.36
N GLN A 149 15.30 7.27 -15.64
CA GLN A 149 16.03 6.68 -16.75
C GLN A 149 16.23 7.68 -17.92
N LYS A 150 17.23 7.41 -18.78
CA LYS A 150 17.44 8.08 -20.07
C LYS A 150 18.00 7.07 -21.06
N GLY A 151 17.32 6.91 -22.18
CA GLY A 151 17.76 6.01 -23.26
C GLY A 151 17.89 4.53 -22.81
N GLY A 152 17.08 4.08 -21.84
CA GLY A 152 17.14 2.73 -21.29
C GLY A 152 18.14 2.54 -20.14
N PHE A 153 18.92 3.57 -19.80
CA PHE A 153 19.90 3.51 -18.69
C PHE A 153 19.33 4.19 -17.46
N ILE A 154 19.48 3.52 -16.32
CA ILE A 154 19.01 4.03 -15.01
C ILE A 154 19.93 5.18 -14.55
N LYS A 155 19.32 6.26 -14.10
CA LYS A 155 19.99 7.42 -13.51
C LYS A 155 20.24 7.16 -12.01
N SER A 156 21.28 6.40 -11.68
CA SER A 156 21.55 5.95 -10.31
C SER A 156 21.62 7.08 -9.29
N LYS A 157 22.13 8.26 -9.66
CA LYS A 157 22.18 9.44 -8.77
C LYS A 157 20.78 9.95 -8.42
N GLU A 158 19.87 9.99 -9.39
CA GLU A 158 18.49 10.44 -9.20
C GLU A 158 17.70 9.43 -8.37
N VAL A 159 17.88 8.15 -8.64
CA VAL A 159 17.30 7.06 -7.84
C VAL A 159 17.76 7.15 -6.39
N ARG A 160 19.06 7.37 -6.15
CA ARG A 160 19.64 7.55 -4.82
C ARG A 160 19.02 8.74 -4.10
N ARG A 161 19.00 9.92 -4.74
CA ARG A 161 18.44 11.15 -4.18
C ARG A 161 16.95 10.99 -3.83
N TYR A 162 16.19 10.34 -4.70
CA TYR A 162 14.79 10.04 -4.46
C TYR A 162 14.59 9.10 -3.25
N ALA A 163 15.39 8.06 -3.16
CA ALA A 163 15.34 7.14 -2.02
C ALA A 163 15.72 7.81 -0.70
N ASP A 164 16.75 8.67 -0.69
CA ASP A 164 17.14 9.45 0.50
C ASP A 164 15.98 10.32 0.99
N LYS A 165 15.30 11.02 0.07
CA LYS A 165 14.09 11.82 0.38
C LYS A 165 13.03 10.97 1.07
N LEU A 166 12.70 9.80 0.53
CA LEU A 166 11.66 8.94 1.09
C LEU A 166 12.06 8.33 2.44
N ILE A 167 13.33 7.95 2.58
CA ILE A 167 13.89 7.42 3.84
C ILE A 167 13.71 8.44 4.97
N GLU A 168 14.04 9.69 4.71
CA GLU A 168 13.89 10.79 5.68
C GLU A 168 12.41 11.09 5.96
N GLN A 169 11.62 11.29 4.93
CA GLN A 169 10.21 11.70 5.04
C GLN A 169 9.35 10.67 5.79
N TYR A 170 9.62 9.39 5.62
CA TYR A 170 8.82 8.29 6.19
C TYR A 170 9.53 7.57 7.36
N ASP A 171 10.63 8.11 7.87
CA ASP A 171 11.43 7.50 8.94
C ASP A 171 11.71 6.01 8.68
N VAL A 172 12.21 5.69 7.48
CA VAL A 172 12.62 4.34 7.13
C VAL A 172 14.02 4.09 7.67
N ARG A 173 14.17 3.21 8.65
CA ARG A 173 15.48 2.90 9.23
C ARG A 173 16.16 1.77 8.46
N SER A 174 17.38 2.01 8.03
CA SER A 174 18.19 1.07 7.26
C SER A 174 19.65 1.19 7.64
N GLY A 175 20.38 0.06 7.65
CA GLY A 175 21.78 0.04 8.17
C GLY A 175 22.78 0.81 7.32
N GLN A 176 22.54 0.91 6.00
CA GLN A 176 23.45 1.54 5.03
C GLN A 176 22.69 2.57 4.15
N GLY A 177 21.60 3.14 4.65
CA GLY A 177 20.77 4.05 3.87
C GLY A 177 20.17 3.39 2.61
N PRO A 178 20.12 4.11 1.48
CA PRO A 178 19.49 3.64 0.24
C PRO A 178 20.06 2.33 -0.33
N ILE A 179 21.32 2.03 -0.06
CA ILE A 179 21.98 0.80 -0.59
C ILE A 179 21.74 -0.43 0.27
N THR A 180 21.05 -0.31 1.40
CA THR A 180 20.73 -1.45 2.26
C THR A 180 19.95 -2.50 1.47
N ILE A 181 20.41 -3.75 1.51
CA ILE A 181 19.66 -4.87 0.93
C ILE A 181 18.38 -5.07 1.75
N THR A 182 17.24 -5.02 1.07
CA THR A 182 15.93 -4.97 1.71
C THR A 182 15.64 -6.18 2.61
N ARG A 183 16.19 -7.35 2.29
CA ARG A 183 16.09 -8.56 3.10
C ARG A 183 16.65 -8.38 4.53
N SER A 184 17.66 -7.54 4.71
CA SER A 184 18.30 -7.31 6.02
C SER A 184 17.53 -6.33 6.91
N MET A 185 16.49 -5.70 6.39
CA MET A 185 15.68 -4.72 7.13
C MET A 185 14.63 -5.41 8.00
N SER A 186 14.27 -4.77 9.12
CA SER A 186 13.13 -5.24 9.93
C SER A 186 11.81 -5.16 9.16
N GLY A 187 10.84 -6.02 9.52
CA GLY A 187 9.54 -6.04 8.88
C GLY A 187 8.81 -4.70 8.90
N GLY A 188 8.91 -3.93 10.00
CA GLY A 188 8.34 -2.59 10.09
C GLY A 188 8.98 -1.61 9.11
N ASN A 189 10.31 -1.62 8.96
CA ASN A 189 10.99 -0.75 8.00
C ASN A 189 10.72 -1.16 6.54
N GLN A 190 10.58 -2.46 6.26
CA GLN A 190 10.10 -2.94 4.96
C GLN A 190 8.68 -2.42 4.66
N GLN A 191 7.79 -2.44 5.66
CA GLN A 191 6.43 -1.90 5.52
C GLN A 191 6.43 -0.39 5.28
N LYS A 192 7.24 0.36 6.05
CA LYS A 192 7.43 1.81 5.83
C LYS A 192 7.94 2.11 4.42
N ALA A 193 8.85 1.31 3.88
CA ALA A 193 9.35 1.47 2.51
C ALA A 193 8.24 1.30 1.45
N ILE A 194 7.37 0.31 1.60
CA ILE A 194 6.20 0.13 0.72
C ILE A 194 5.26 1.32 0.83
N ILE A 195 4.91 1.72 2.05
CA ILE A 195 4.02 2.86 2.30
C ILE A 195 4.59 4.14 1.67
N ALA A 196 5.88 4.41 1.89
CA ALA A 196 6.57 5.57 1.32
C ALA A 196 6.46 5.59 -0.21
N ARG A 197 6.80 4.48 -0.86
CA ARG A 197 6.72 4.34 -2.31
C ARG A 197 5.31 4.52 -2.86
N GLU A 198 4.31 3.93 -2.20
CA GLU A 198 2.94 3.94 -2.70
C GLU A 198 2.23 5.29 -2.46
N ILE A 199 2.56 6.00 -1.37
CA ILE A 199 1.97 7.30 -1.04
C ILE A 199 2.67 8.45 -1.80
N ASP A 200 4.01 8.42 -1.95
CA ASP A 200 4.74 9.50 -2.64
C ASP A 200 4.38 9.61 -4.13
N LYS A 201 3.75 8.59 -4.71
CA LYS A 201 3.18 8.66 -6.07
C LYS A 201 1.97 9.59 -6.18
N ASP A 202 1.44 10.09 -5.07
CA ASP A 202 0.21 10.89 -4.98
C ASP A 202 -0.97 10.23 -5.72
N PRO A 203 -1.37 9.03 -5.31
CA PRO A 203 -2.36 8.25 -6.05
C PRO A 203 -3.76 8.84 -5.95
N ASP A 204 -4.55 8.71 -7.03
CA ASP A 204 -5.99 9.01 -7.02
C ASP A 204 -6.78 7.94 -6.24
N LEU A 205 -6.28 6.71 -6.19
CA LEU A 205 -6.84 5.59 -5.42
C LEU A 205 -5.73 4.78 -4.75
N LEU A 206 -5.79 4.65 -3.44
CA LEU A 206 -4.93 3.75 -2.67
C LEU A 206 -5.73 2.54 -2.20
N VAL A 207 -5.36 1.36 -2.67
CA VAL A 207 -5.85 0.07 -2.15
C VAL A 207 -4.87 -0.41 -1.09
N ALA A 208 -5.28 -0.44 0.19
CA ALA A 208 -4.39 -0.78 1.29
C ALA A 208 -4.91 -1.99 2.08
N VAL A 209 -4.09 -3.04 2.17
CA VAL A 209 -4.40 -4.24 2.94
C VAL A 209 -3.46 -4.31 4.14
N GLN A 210 -4.04 -4.27 5.34
CA GLN A 210 -3.29 -4.29 6.61
C GLN A 210 -2.08 -3.32 6.60
N PRO A 211 -2.26 -2.02 6.23
CA PRO A 211 -1.14 -1.11 5.98
C PRO A 211 -0.25 -0.89 7.21
N THR A 212 -0.79 -1.06 8.41
CA THR A 212 -0.06 -0.89 9.67
C THR A 212 0.59 -2.17 10.21
N ARG A 213 0.54 -3.27 9.48
CA ARG A 213 1.08 -4.55 9.92
C ARG A 213 2.59 -4.49 10.19
N GLY A 214 2.97 -4.67 11.45
CA GLY A 214 4.36 -4.63 11.90
C GLY A 214 4.93 -3.20 12.03
N LEU A 215 4.10 -2.18 12.07
CA LEU A 215 4.46 -0.84 12.52
C LEU A 215 4.21 -0.73 14.02
N ASP A 216 5.20 -0.19 14.74
CA ASP A 216 5.13 0.10 16.18
C ASP A 216 4.48 1.47 16.45
#